data_4659f4157be6364df9bf0768cda35b60
#
_entry.id   4659f4157be6364df9bf0768cda35b60
#
_cell.length_a   1.000
_cell.length_b   1.000
_cell.length_c   1.000
_cell.angle_alpha   90.00
_cell.angle_beta   90.00
_cell.angle_gamma   90.00
#
_symmetry.space_group_name_H-M   'P 1'
#
loop_
_entity.id
_entity.type
_entity.pdbx_description
1 polymer ?
#
loop_
_entity_poly.entity_id
_entity_poly.type
_entity_poly.pdbx_seq_one_letter_code
_entity_poly.pdbx_strand_id
1 'polypeptide(L)'
;MKKRILCLTLALIISGAQVVSVSATREDEAALQQEMDATNEQLNATYSRLDELSAQKSQIEGEISTLDANLVNVMVSIQTLEGDISNKEADIASTQTNLEKAKNAKTKQYEAMKKRIQYLYEKGGDDAWFQMMLNAENLSDLLTKAEYTQKTYEQDRKSLEKYSNTIQQVANLEAQYTQEKAELEGMKQEYEAESQNLQV
;
A
#
# COMPACT_ATOMS: atom_id res chain seq x y z
N MET A 1 -5.88 9.50 -44.23
CA MET A 1 -7.19 9.45 -44.97
C MET A 1 -7.90 10.80 -44.96
N LYS A 2 -7.84 11.61 -43.90
CA LYS A 2 -8.56 12.92 -43.82
C LYS A 2 -8.16 13.96 -44.88
N LYS A 3 -6.86 14.03 -45.29
CA LYS A 3 -6.37 14.96 -46.32
C LYS A 3 -6.87 14.65 -47.74
N ARG A 4 -7.21 13.39 -48.02
CA ARG A 4 -7.74 12.98 -49.36
C ARG A 4 -9.20 13.30 -49.54
N ILE A 5 -9.99 13.35 -48.45
CA ILE A 5 -11.40 13.72 -48.49
C ILE A 5 -11.56 15.23 -48.69
N LEU A 6 -10.68 16.05 -48.06
CA LEU A 6 -10.71 17.51 -48.25
C LEU A 6 -10.39 17.95 -49.68
N CYS A 7 -9.47 17.24 -50.37
CA CYS A 7 -9.14 17.52 -51.76
C CYS A 7 -10.28 17.12 -52.75
N LEU A 8 -11.04 16.05 -52.41
CA LEU A 8 -12.16 15.60 -53.26
C LEU A 8 -13.36 16.54 -53.18
N THR A 9 -13.63 17.13 -52.00
CA THR A 9 -14.70 18.14 -51.88
C THR A 9 -14.36 19.45 -52.56
N LEU A 10 -13.10 19.87 -52.54
CA LEU A 10 -12.65 21.09 -53.24
C LEU A 10 -12.68 20.90 -54.76
N ALA A 11 -12.38 19.70 -55.27
CA ALA A 11 -12.42 19.41 -56.71
C ALA A 11 -13.84 19.39 -57.29
N LEU A 12 -14.85 19.01 -56.44
CA LEU A 12 -16.26 18.96 -56.88
C LEU A 12 -16.88 20.37 -57.08
N ILE A 13 -16.37 21.37 -56.35
CA ILE A 13 -16.85 22.76 -56.42
C ILE A 13 -16.32 23.47 -57.68
N ILE A 14 -15.16 23.09 -58.20
CA ILE A 14 -14.51 23.75 -59.36
C ILE A 14 -15.04 23.22 -60.68
N SER A 15 -15.61 22.02 -60.75
CA SER A 15 -16.10 21.42 -62.01
C SER A 15 -17.48 21.91 -62.47
N GLY A 16 -18.14 22.79 -61.69
CA GLY A 16 -19.49 23.33 -62.05
C GLY A 16 -19.48 24.65 -62.80
N ALA A 17 -18.33 25.27 -63.05
CA ALA A 17 -18.27 26.51 -63.78
C ALA A 17 -18.28 26.26 -65.30
N GLN A 18 -19.43 25.92 -65.87
CA GLN A 18 -19.65 26.09 -67.32
C GLN A 18 -19.77 27.58 -67.63
N VAL A 19 -18.86 28.08 -68.42
CA VAL A 19 -18.97 29.43 -69.01
C VAL A 19 -20.14 29.47 -69.96
N VAL A 20 -21.30 29.88 -69.49
CA VAL A 20 -22.41 30.31 -70.33
C VAL A 20 -22.17 31.80 -70.59
N SER A 21 -22.03 32.19 -71.86
CA SER A 21 -22.04 33.60 -72.27
C SER A 21 -23.42 34.17 -72.02
N VAL A 22 -23.59 34.83 -70.90
CA VAL A 22 -24.86 35.41 -70.49
C VAL A 22 -24.84 36.87 -70.90
N SER A 23 -25.85 37.20 -71.68
CA SER A 23 -26.33 38.58 -71.76
C SER A 23 -26.94 38.89 -70.39
N ALA A 24 -26.15 39.49 -69.52
CA ALA A 24 -26.55 39.76 -68.15
C ALA A 24 -27.76 40.71 -68.17
N THR A 25 -28.92 40.19 -67.83
CA THR A 25 -30.08 40.96 -67.46
C THR A 25 -29.98 41.34 -65.98
N ARG A 26 -30.56 42.43 -65.56
CA ARG A 26 -30.58 42.92 -64.20
C ARG A 26 -31.08 41.85 -63.20
N GLU A 27 -31.88 40.90 -63.67
CA GLU A 27 -32.36 39.75 -62.86
C GLU A 27 -31.26 38.72 -62.61
N ASP A 28 -30.34 38.47 -63.57
CA ASP A 28 -29.20 37.57 -63.40
C ASP A 28 -28.14 38.12 -62.41
N GLU A 29 -27.94 39.46 -62.43
CA GLU A 29 -27.06 40.13 -61.46
C GLU A 29 -27.59 40.01 -60.00
N ALA A 30 -28.89 40.17 -59.80
CA ALA A 30 -29.55 40.04 -58.50
C ALA A 30 -29.49 38.57 -57.98
N ALA A 31 -29.71 37.58 -58.88
CA ALA A 31 -29.59 36.19 -58.55
C ALA A 31 -28.15 35.80 -58.18
N LEU A 32 -27.14 36.29 -58.90
CA LEU A 32 -25.74 36.06 -58.62
C LEU A 32 -25.33 36.72 -57.30
N GLN A 33 -25.82 37.90 -57.02
CA GLN A 33 -25.56 38.58 -55.74
C GLN A 33 -26.15 37.79 -54.54
N GLN A 34 -27.38 37.27 -54.70
CA GLN A 34 -28.02 36.45 -53.69
C GLN A 34 -27.26 35.13 -53.41
N GLU A 35 -26.72 34.50 -54.48
CA GLU A 35 -25.89 33.30 -54.39
C GLU A 35 -24.55 33.59 -53.74
N MET A 36 -23.92 34.74 -54.03
CA MET A 36 -22.72 35.23 -53.35
C MET A 36 -22.97 35.48 -51.86
N ASP A 37 -24.07 36.14 -51.53
CA ASP A 37 -24.42 36.42 -50.13
C ASP A 37 -24.68 35.12 -49.34
N ALA A 38 -25.42 34.17 -49.90
CA ALA A 38 -25.64 32.85 -49.34
C ALA A 38 -24.35 32.06 -49.19
N THR A 39 -23.44 32.14 -50.14
CA THR A 39 -22.12 31.49 -50.09
C THR A 39 -21.25 32.11 -49.00
N ASN A 40 -21.27 33.44 -48.87
CA ASN A 40 -20.56 34.15 -47.79
C ASN A 40 -21.12 33.81 -46.40
N GLU A 41 -22.44 33.68 -46.28
CA GLU A 41 -23.03 33.23 -45.01
C GLU A 41 -22.64 31.81 -44.65
N GLN A 42 -22.63 30.88 -45.63
CA GLN A 42 -22.12 29.50 -45.42
C GLN A 42 -20.63 29.48 -45.09
N LEU A 43 -19.84 30.35 -45.72
CA LEU A 43 -18.42 30.48 -45.43
C LEU A 43 -18.19 30.96 -43.98
N ASN A 44 -18.91 32.00 -43.55
CA ASN A 44 -18.84 32.50 -42.18
C ASN A 44 -19.31 31.46 -41.15
N ALA A 45 -20.37 30.73 -41.43
CA ALA A 45 -20.83 29.62 -40.59
C ALA A 45 -19.77 28.50 -40.48
N THR A 46 -19.07 28.23 -41.59
CA THR A 46 -17.99 27.24 -41.64
C THR A 46 -16.77 27.70 -40.82
N TYR A 47 -16.39 28.98 -40.91
CA TYR A 47 -15.33 29.54 -40.07
C TYR A 47 -15.68 29.50 -38.58
N SER A 48 -16.91 29.86 -38.21
CA SER A 48 -17.39 29.77 -36.83
C SER A 48 -17.33 28.32 -36.30
N ARG A 49 -17.70 27.34 -37.10
CA ARG A 49 -17.55 25.92 -36.75
C ARG A 49 -16.10 25.47 -36.64
N LEU A 50 -15.22 26.01 -37.48
CA LEU A 50 -13.80 25.72 -37.44
C LEU A 50 -13.17 26.24 -36.13
N ASP A 51 -13.55 27.44 -35.70
CA ASP A 51 -13.10 28.05 -34.45
C ASP A 51 -13.61 27.25 -33.23
N GLU A 52 -14.88 26.85 -33.25
CA GLU A 52 -15.47 26.01 -32.22
C GLU A 52 -14.77 24.64 -32.10
N LEU A 53 -14.52 23.98 -33.24
CA LEU A 53 -13.78 22.71 -33.29
C LEU A 53 -12.34 22.86 -32.82
N SER A 54 -11.70 24.00 -33.12
CA SER A 54 -10.35 24.29 -32.63
C SER A 54 -10.32 24.48 -31.13
N ALA A 55 -11.32 25.17 -30.58
CA ALA A 55 -11.46 25.32 -29.12
C ALA A 55 -11.72 23.98 -28.42
N GLN A 56 -12.65 23.17 -28.96
CA GLN A 56 -12.91 21.81 -28.43
C GLN A 56 -11.68 20.93 -28.52
N LYS A 57 -10.93 20.97 -29.61
CA LYS A 57 -9.66 20.24 -29.73
C LYS A 57 -8.67 20.63 -28.65
N SER A 58 -8.49 21.93 -28.43
CA SER A 58 -7.56 22.43 -27.38
C SER A 58 -8.00 22.00 -25.99
N GLN A 59 -9.30 22.01 -25.71
CA GLN A 59 -9.85 21.51 -24.45
C GLN A 59 -9.55 20.03 -24.24
N ILE A 60 -9.83 19.19 -25.25
CA ILE A 60 -9.57 17.74 -25.21
C ILE A 60 -8.07 17.45 -25.04
N GLU A 61 -7.19 18.20 -25.70
CA GLU A 61 -5.73 18.07 -25.53
C GLU A 61 -5.33 18.41 -24.10
N GLY A 62 -5.95 19.39 -23.45
CA GLY A 62 -5.76 19.72 -22.04
C GLY A 62 -6.26 18.64 -21.09
N GLU A 63 -7.43 18.07 -21.37
CA GLU A 63 -7.98 16.95 -20.61
C GLU A 63 -7.11 15.70 -20.72
N ILE A 64 -6.62 15.35 -21.91
CA ILE A 64 -5.68 14.24 -22.13
C ILE A 64 -4.40 14.45 -21.31
N SER A 65 -3.83 15.66 -21.34
CA SER A 65 -2.60 15.95 -20.57
C SER A 65 -2.82 15.80 -19.05
N THR A 66 -3.99 16.19 -18.55
CA THR A 66 -4.37 16.03 -17.14
C THR A 66 -4.55 14.56 -16.78
N LEU A 67 -5.22 13.79 -17.65
CA LEU A 67 -5.40 12.35 -17.47
C LEU A 67 -4.06 11.60 -17.47
N ASP A 68 -3.16 11.95 -18.40
CA ASP A 68 -1.82 11.34 -18.45
C ASP A 68 -1.02 11.61 -17.16
N ALA A 69 -1.09 12.83 -16.63
CA ALA A 69 -0.44 13.18 -15.36
C ALA A 69 -1.04 12.38 -14.18
N ASN A 70 -2.37 12.24 -14.14
CA ASN A 70 -3.04 11.45 -13.10
C ASN A 70 -2.68 9.97 -13.21
N LEU A 71 -2.64 9.42 -14.41
CA LEU A 71 -2.25 8.03 -14.67
C LEU A 71 -0.83 7.76 -14.14
N VAL A 72 0.12 8.64 -14.42
CA VAL A 72 1.50 8.52 -13.90
C VAL A 72 1.52 8.53 -12.38
N ASN A 73 0.75 9.43 -11.74
CA ASN A 73 0.66 9.50 -10.28
C ASN A 73 0.11 8.20 -9.68
N VAL A 74 -0.96 7.66 -10.24
CA VAL A 74 -1.56 6.39 -9.81
C VAL A 74 -0.57 5.24 -9.98
N MET A 75 0.16 5.17 -11.11
CA MET A 75 1.19 4.14 -11.31
C MET A 75 2.32 4.22 -10.29
N VAL A 76 2.76 5.43 -9.92
CA VAL A 76 3.79 5.63 -8.87
C VAL A 76 3.25 5.22 -7.51
N SER A 77 1.99 5.56 -7.18
CA SER A 77 1.33 5.13 -5.94
C SER A 77 1.27 3.60 -5.84
N ILE A 78 0.84 2.93 -6.89
CA ILE A 78 0.78 1.46 -6.95
C ILE A 78 2.17 0.84 -6.74
N GLN A 79 3.20 1.34 -7.42
CA GLN A 79 4.56 0.82 -7.26
C GLN A 79 5.09 1.01 -5.84
N THR A 80 4.76 2.13 -5.20
CA THR A 80 5.11 2.39 -3.80
C THR A 80 4.41 1.41 -2.88
N LEU A 81 3.09 1.23 -3.05
CA LEU A 81 2.29 0.28 -2.27
C LEU A 81 2.77 -1.17 -2.42
N GLU A 82 3.16 -1.59 -3.62
CA GLU A 82 3.77 -2.92 -3.84
C GLU A 82 5.06 -3.10 -3.02
N GLY A 83 5.93 -2.09 -3.01
CA GLY A 83 7.14 -2.08 -2.21
C GLY A 83 6.85 -2.14 -0.70
N ASP A 84 5.91 -1.34 -0.25
CA ASP A 84 5.52 -1.27 1.16
C ASP A 84 4.83 -2.56 1.63
N ILE A 85 3.97 -3.16 0.82
CA ILE A 85 3.36 -4.47 1.07
C ILE A 85 4.45 -5.54 1.23
N SER A 86 5.42 -5.59 0.30
CA SER A 86 6.53 -6.54 0.37
C SER A 86 7.37 -6.39 1.64
N ASN A 87 7.69 -5.16 2.03
CA ASN A 87 8.40 -4.87 3.27
C ASN A 87 7.59 -5.29 4.49
N LYS A 88 6.31 -4.97 4.53
CA LYS A 88 5.41 -5.34 5.63
C LYS A 88 5.27 -6.86 5.76
N GLU A 89 5.21 -7.60 4.66
CA GLU A 89 5.20 -9.07 4.66
C GLU A 89 6.49 -9.65 5.25
N ALA A 90 7.64 -9.06 4.95
CA ALA A 90 8.93 -9.45 5.53
C ALA A 90 8.99 -9.15 7.05
N ASP A 91 8.47 -8.00 7.49
CA ASP A 91 8.37 -7.64 8.90
C ASP A 91 7.49 -8.62 9.66
N ILE A 92 6.32 -8.95 9.13
CA ILE A 92 5.39 -9.95 9.68
C ILE A 92 6.07 -11.30 9.84
N ALA A 93 6.80 -11.78 8.83
CA ALA A 93 7.53 -13.05 8.89
C ALA A 93 8.62 -13.03 9.98
N SER A 94 9.31 -11.90 10.15
CA SER A 94 10.28 -11.69 11.22
C SER A 94 9.63 -11.70 12.59
N THR A 95 8.54 -10.95 12.77
CA THR A 95 7.75 -10.88 14.01
C THR A 95 7.21 -12.26 14.38
N GLN A 96 6.68 -13.02 13.42
CA GLN A 96 6.21 -14.39 13.64
C GLN A 96 7.34 -15.30 14.12
N THR A 97 8.51 -15.23 13.50
CA THR A 97 9.69 -16.01 13.92
C THR A 97 10.10 -15.65 15.35
N ASN A 98 10.12 -14.40 15.71
CA ASN A 98 10.46 -13.93 17.05
C ASN A 98 9.41 -14.36 18.08
N LEU A 99 8.12 -14.31 17.71
CA LEU A 99 7.03 -14.79 18.55
C LEU A 99 7.15 -16.28 18.84
N GLU A 100 7.45 -17.10 17.86
CA GLU A 100 7.66 -18.55 18.03
C GLU A 100 8.86 -18.83 18.95
N LYS A 101 9.99 -18.12 18.77
CA LYS A 101 11.14 -18.23 19.65
C LYS A 101 10.78 -17.85 21.10
N ALA A 102 10.04 -16.77 21.28
CA ALA A 102 9.61 -16.32 22.61
C ALA A 102 8.63 -17.31 23.26
N LYS A 103 7.67 -17.88 22.51
CA LYS A 103 6.76 -18.94 22.99
C LYS A 103 7.52 -20.20 23.40
N ASN A 104 8.48 -20.63 22.61
CA ASN A 104 9.33 -21.77 22.91
C ASN A 104 10.21 -21.51 24.17
N ALA A 105 10.75 -20.31 24.31
CA ALA A 105 11.49 -19.91 25.52
C ALA A 105 10.59 -19.91 26.77
N LYS A 106 9.38 -19.36 26.67
CA LYS A 106 8.36 -19.37 27.72
C LYS A 106 8.04 -20.80 28.18
N THR A 107 7.80 -21.72 27.25
CA THR A 107 7.50 -23.12 27.55
C THR A 107 8.68 -23.79 28.25
N LYS A 108 9.91 -23.64 27.74
CA LYS A 108 11.12 -24.20 28.36
C LYS A 108 11.35 -23.66 29.78
N GLN A 109 11.13 -22.36 29.97
CA GLN A 109 11.26 -21.74 31.29
C GLN A 109 10.20 -22.27 32.27
N TYR A 110 8.97 -22.39 31.81
CA TYR A 110 7.87 -22.96 32.59
C TYR A 110 8.18 -24.38 33.05
N GLU A 111 8.61 -25.25 32.14
CA GLU A 111 8.96 -26.64 32.47
C GLU A 111 10.17 -26.74 33.42
N ALA A 112 11.14 -25.89 33.23
CA ALA A 112 12.28 -25.80 34.14
C ALA A 112 11.85 -25.37 35.55
N MET A 113 11.01 -24.36 35.67
CA MET A 113 10.45 -23.91 36.95
C MET A 113 9.59 -24.97 37.59
N LYS A 114 8.72 -25.65 36.82
CA LYS A 114 7.88 -26.74 37.33
C LYS A 114 8.75 -27.86 37.97
N LYS A 115 9.78 -28.30 37.24
CA LYS A 115 10.75 -29.29 37.78
C LYS A 115 11.44 -28.78 39.03
N ARG A 116 11.79 -27.49 39.08
CA ARG A 116 12.40 -26.89 40.25
C ARG A 116 11.47 -26.87 41.46
N ILE A 117 10.22 -26.49 41.28
CA ILE A 117 9.19 -26.50 42.34
C ILE A 117 8.96 -27.94 42.84
N GLN A 118 8.85 -28.89 41.89
CA GLN A 118 8.71 -30.31 42.26
C GLN A 118 9.89 -30.80 43.10
N TYR A 119 11.11 -30.50 42.67
CA TYR A 119 12.33 -30.85 43.44
C TYR A 119 12.33 -30.26 44.84
N LEU A 120 11.94 -28.97 45.00
CA LEU A 120 11.84 -28.33 46.30
C LEU A 120 10.80 -29.00 47.18
N TYR A 121 9.64 -29.35 46.62
CA TYR A 121 8.58 -30.05 47.32
C TYR A 121 9.02 -31.45 47.78
N GLU A 122 9.63 -32.24 46.90
CA GLU A 122 10.10 -33.61 47.19
C GLU A 122 11.25 -33.64 48.22
N LYS A 123 12.05 -32.56 48.29
CA LYS A 123 13.16 -32.45 49.28
C LYS A 123 12.74 -31.87 50.63
N GLY A 124 11.42 -31.65 50.84
CA GLY A 124 10.90 -31.22 52.13
C GLY A 124 10.70 -29.70 52.27
N GLY A 125 10.67 -28.98 51.15
CA GLY A 125 10.32 -27.55 51.11
C GLY A 125 11.26 -26.69 51.97
N ASP A 126 10.68 -25.76 52.74
CA ASP A 126 11.44 -24.85 53.63
C ASP A 126 12.18 -25.56 54.75
N ASP A 127 11.75 -26.74 55.17
CA ASP A 127 12.41 -27.52 56.21
C ASP A 127 13.72 -28.17 55.72
N ALA A 128 13.87 -28.41 54.43
CA ALA A 128 15.05 -29.08 53.87
C ALA A 128 16.33 -28.27 54.05
N TRP A 129 16.26 -26.94 53.90
CA TRP A 129 17.43 -26.08 54.12
C TRP A 129 17.83 -26.02 55.61
N PHE A 130 16.81 -26.01 56.50
CA PHE A 130 17.01 -26.00 57.92
C PHE A 130 17.68 -27.32 58.38
N GLN A 131 17.19 -28.47 57.88
CA GLN A 131 17.82 -29.77 58.13
C GLN A 131 19.25 -29.84 57.59
N MET A 132 19.47 -29.27 56.38
CA MET A 132 20.81 -29.19 55.81
C MET A 132 21.76 -28.35 56.67
N MET A 133 21.29 -27.27 57.27
CA MET A 133 22.05 -26.42 58.18
C MET A 133 22.31 -27.11 59.49
N LEU A 134 21.31 -27.79 60.07
CA LEU A 134 21.50 -28.58 61.34
C LEU A 134 22.51 -29.74 61.24
N ASN A 135 22.64 -30.29 60.02
CA ASN A 135 23.62 -31.35 59.72
C ASN A 135 24.96 -30.77 59.25
N ALA A 136 25.32 -29.55 59.63
CA ALA A 136 26.63 -28.98 59.35
C ALA A 136 27.65 -29.52 60.38
N GLU A 137 28.78 -30.00 59.86
CA GLU A 137 29.84 -30.60 60.69
C GLU A 137 30.63 -29.56 61.49
N ASN A 138 30.70 -28.35 60.99
CA ASN A 138 31.43 -27.25 61.62
C ASN A 138 30.93 -25.89 61.10
N LEU A 139 31.40 -24.79 61.68
CA LEU A 139 30.98 -23.43 61.32
C LEU A 139 31.28 -23.07 59.84
N SER A 140 32.37 -23.56 59.28
CA SER A 140 32.74 -23.33 57.88
C SER A 140 31.78 -24.04 56.94
N ASP A 141 31.41 -25.28 57.27
CA ASP A 141 30.41 -26.05 56.51
C ASP A 141 29.00 -25.39 56.57
N LEU A 142 28.64 -24.91 57.79
CA LEU A 142 27.40 -24.14 57.98
C LEU A 142 27.34 -22.90 57.10
N LEU A 143 28.40 -22.11 57.04
CA LEU A 143 28.48 -20.90 56.22
C LEU A 143 28.42 -21.25 54.74
N THR A 144 29.11 -22.30 54.30
CA THR A 144 29.06 -22.78 52.91
C THR A 144 27.66 -23.21 52.51
N LYS A 145 26.96 -23.94 53.37
CA LYS A 145 25.58 -24.37 53.16
C LYS A 145 24.61 -23.18 53.12
N ALA A 146 24.78 -22.19 53.98
CA ALA A 146 24.02 -20.96 54.00
C ALA A 146 24.22 -20.14 52.68
N GLU A 147 25.47 -19.97 52.26
CA GLU A 147 25.81 -19.29 51.01
C GLU A 147 25.24 -20.02 49.79
N TYR A 148 25.31 -21.34 49.74
CA TYR A 148 24.71 -22.14 48.69
C TYR A 148 23.19 -21.94 48.62
N THR A 149 22.51 -21.94 49.77
CA THR A 149 21.08 -21.72 49.87
C THR A 149 20.70 -20.33 49.37
N GLN A 150 21.43 -19.29 49.80
CA GLN A 150 21.20 -17.92 49.34
C GLN A 150 21.36 -17.82 47.81
N LYS A 151 22.44 -18.35 47.24
CA LYS A 151 22.66 -18.35 45.77
C LYS A 151 21.56 -19.08 45.02
N THR A 152 21.02 -20.14 45.58
CA THR A 152 19.93 -20.91 45.00
C THR A 152 18.64 -20.09 44.97
N TYR A 153 18.28 -19.41 46.08
CA TYR A 153 17.11 -18.51 46.09
C TYR A 153 17.25 -17.32 45.13
N GLU A 154 18.44 -16.73 45.05
CA GLU A 154 18.70 -15.66 44.07
C GLU A 154 18.55 -16.14 42.64
N GLN A 155 18.98 -17.35 42.31
CA GLN A 155 18.84 -17.96 41.00
C GLN A 155 17.38 -18.27 40.67
N ASP A 156 16.61 -18.78 41.63
CA ASP A 156 15.17 -19.05 41.48
C ASP A 156 14.42 -17.73 41.23
N ARG A 157 14.76 -16.67 41.99
CA ARG A 157 14.17 -15.34 41.79
C ARG A 157 14.46 -14.76 40.40
N LYS A 158 15.70 -14.85 39.91
CA LYS A 158 16.10 -14.45 38.58
C LYS A 158 15.36 -15.26 37.50
N SER A 159 15.13 -16.55 37.75
CA SER A 159 14.40 -17.40 36.82
C SER A 159 12.92 -17.03 36.72
N LEU A 160 12.29 -16.65 37.84
CA LEU A 160 10.93 -16.15 37.91
C LEU A 160 10.78 -14.81 37.19
N GLU A 161 11.73 -13.89 37.44
CA GLU A 161 11.77 -12.59 36.77
C GLU A 161 11.91 -12.76 35.23
N LYS A 162 12.85 -13.60 34.81
CA LYS A 162 13.04 -13.93 33.39
C LYS A 162 11.77 -14.50 32.75
N TYR A 163 11.07 -15.38 33.46
CA TYR A 163 9.80 -15.94 32.98
C TYR A 163 8.71 -14.87 32.85
N SER A 164 8.58 -14.01 33.86
CA SER A 164 7.65 -12.87 33.83
C SER A 164 7.94 -11.95 32.63
N ASN A 165 9.20 -11.60 32.42
CA ASN A 165 9.61 -10.77 31.27
C ASN A 165 9.33 -11.45 29.93
N THR A 166 9.52 -12.78 29.86
CA THR A 166 9.21 -13.54 28.64
C THR A 166 7.70 -13.59 28.36
N ILE A 167 6.85 -13.69 29.39
CA ILE A 167 5.38 -13.58 29.22
C ILE A 167 5.02 -12.24 28.63
N GLN A 168 5.57 -11.14 29.16
CA GLN A 168 5.33 -9.79 28.65
C GLN A 168 5.81 -9.65 27.20
N GLN A 169 6.99 -10.17 26.88
CA GLN A 169 7.52 -10.18 25.52
C GLN A 169 6.61 -10.92 24.55
N VAL A 170 6.09 -12.09 24.94
CA VAL A 170 5.13 -12.84 24.12
C VAL A 170 3.86 -12.02 23.86
N ALA A 171 3.29 -11.41 24.91
CA ALA A 171 2.09 -10.58 24.77
C ALA A 171 2.31 -9.38 23.84
N ASN A 172 3.46 -8.70 23.95
CA ASN A 172 3.80 -7.58 23.09
C ASN A 172 3.98 -8.02 21.63
N LEU A 173 4.67 -9.14 21.39
CA LEU A 173 4.85 -9.68 20.03
C LEU A 173 3.54 -10.18 19.42
N GLU A 174 2.61 -10.73 20.20
CA GLU A 174 1.27 -11.11 19.73
C GLU A 174 0.47 -9.88 19.31
N ALA A 175 0.50 -8.81 20.10
CA ALA A 175 -0.14 -7.55 19.77
C ALA A 175 0.45 -6.93 18.51
N GLN A 176 1.79 -6.86 18.42
CA GLN A 176 2.50 -6.37 17.24
C GLN A 176 2.15 -7.16 15.98
N TYR A 177 2.19 -8.49 16.04
CA TYR A 177 1.84 -9.36 14.92
C TYR A 177 0.41 -9.12 14.42
N THR A 178 -0.53 -8.95 15.35
CA THR A 178 -1.94 -8.69 15.01
C THR A 178 -2.10 -7.33 14.36
N GLN A 179 -1.42 -6.30 14.87
CA GLN A 179 -1.43 -4.96 14.30
C GLN A 179 -0.81 -4.94 12.89
N GLU A 180 0.38 -5.54 12.73
CA GLU A 180 1.05 -5.61 11.42
C GLU A 180 0.19 -6.30 10.37
N LYS A 181 -0.54 -7.36 10.74
CA LYS A 181 -1.50 -8.02 9.83
C LYS A 181 -2.67 -7.15 9.45
N ALA A 182 -3.21 -6.37 10.38
CA ALA A 182 -4.29 -5.43 10.09
C ALA A 182 -3.83 -4.29 9.16
N GLU A 183 -2.63 -3.78 9.38
CA GLU A 183 -2.00 -2.79 8.51
C GLU A 183 -1.78 -3.33 7.10
N LEU A 184 -1.25 -4.54 6.97
CA LEU A 184 -1.07 -5.22 5.67
C LEU A 184 -2.38 -5.38 4.91
N GLU A 185 -3.45 -5.77 5.60
CA GLU A 185 -4.78 -5.90 4.99
C GLU A 185 -5.29 -4.55 4.46
N GLY A 186 -5.10 -3.47 5.24
CA GLY A 186 -5.43 -2.11 4.80
C GLY A 186 -4.65 -1.70 3.55
N MET A 187 -3.35 -1.96 3.52
CA MET A 187 -2.50 -1.65 2.35
C MET A 187 -2.91 -2.44 1.10
N LYS A 188 -3.31 -3.70 1.26
CA LYS A 188 -3.82 -4.52 0.15
C LYS A 188 -5.14 -3.99 -0.40
N GLN A 189 -6.04 -3.53 0.45
CA GLN A 189 -7.30 -2.89 0.03
C GLN A 189 -7.04 -1.58 -0.71
N GLU A 190 -6.09 -0.77 -0.25
CA GLU A 190 -5.69 0.47 -0.92
C GLU A 190 -5.06 0.16 -2.30
N TYR A 191 -4.20 -0.84 -2.39
CA TYR A 191 -3.63 -1.31 -3.65
C TYR A 191 -4.70 -1.77 -4.64
N GLU A 192 -5.68 -2.54 -4.18
CA GLU A 192 -6.80 -2.99 -5.02
C GLU A 192 -7.64 -1.82 -5.53
N ALA A 193 -7.95 -0.85 -4.67
CA ALA A 193 -8.71 0.34 -5.06
C ALA A 193 -7.96 1.18 -6.09
N GLU A 194 -6.66 1.40 -5.90
CA GLU A 194 -5.82 2.17 -6.81
C GLU A 194 -5.62 1.44 -8.14
N SER A 195 -5.48 0.11 -8.10
CA SER A 195 -5.39 -0.74 -9.29
C SER A 195 -6.69 -0.74 -10.11
N GLN A 196 -7.85 -0.65 -9.47
CA GLN A 196 -9.14 -0.51 -10.16
C GLN A 196 -9.27 0.85 -10.85
N ASN A 197 -8.74 1.91 -10.28
CA ASN A 197 -8.73 3.25 -10.88
C ASN A 197 -7.93 3.29 -12.20
N LEU A 198 -6.96 2.38 -12.39
CA LEU A 198 -6.22 2.25 -13.66
C LEU A 198 -7.00 1.52 -14.77
N GLN A 199 -8.04 0.77 -14.43
CA GLN A 199 -8.77 -0.06 -15.40
C GLN A 199 -9.98 0.64 -16.02
N VAL A 200 -10.31 1.85 -15.60
CA VAL A 200 -11.38 2.71 -16.11
C VAL A 200 -10.87 3.65 -17.19
#